data_adda4f7ab7a1b3388b5456f52cbcb665
#
_entry.id   adda4f7ab7a1b3388b5456f52cbcb665
#
_cell.length_a   1.000
_cell.length_b   1.000
_cell.length_c   1.000
_cell.angle_alpha   90.00
_cell.angle_beta   90.00
_cell.angle_gamma   90.00
#
_symmetry.space_group_name_H-M   'P 1'
#
loop_
_entity.id
_entity.type
_entity.pdbx_description
1 polymer ?
#
loop_
_entity_poly.entity_id
_entity_poly.type
_entity_poly.pdbx_seq_one_letter_code
_entity_poly.pdbx_strand_id
1 'polypeptide(L)'
;MAKKITGYIKLQIPAGAATPAPPVGPALGQHGVNIMEFCKTFNARTQGQQGLIIPVVITVFSDRTFTFITKTPPAAILLLKAAGIPKGSGVPNKTKVGSVTRKQVEEIAKTKMPDLNAASLEAAIRTVEGRLTMIFRSLGMSRSEP
;
A
#
# COMPACT_ATOMS: atom_id res chain seq x y z
N MET A 1 -20.38 22.65 13.33
CA MET A 1 -19.69 23.34 12.22
C MET A 1 -18.71 22.39 11.56
N ALA A 2 -18.66 22.38 10.23
CA ALA A 2 -17.70 21.53 9.51
C ALA A 2 -16.28 22.08 9.74
N LYS A 3 -15.37 21.21 10.20
CA LYS A 3 -13.96 21.57 10.38
C LYS A 3 -13.31 21.80 9.03
N LYS A 4 -12.60 22.91 8.88
CA LYS A 4 -11.90 23.23 7.62
C LYS A 4 -10.67 22.32 7.47
N ILE A 5 -10.56 21.64 6.33
CA ILE A 5 -9.40 20.82 5.99
C ILE A 5 -8.23 21.74 5.64
N THR A 6 -7.09 21.55 6.28
CA THR A 6 -5.86 22.30 6.04
C THR A 6 -4.97 21.59 5.02
N GLY A 7 -4.98 20.26 5.01
CA GLY A 7 -4.16 19.50 4.09
C GLY A 7 -4.35 17.99 4.17
N TYR A 8 -3.75 17.31 3.20
CA TYR A 8 -3.71 15.85 3.14
C TYR A 8 -2.25 15.38 3.16
N ILE A 9 -1.97 14.37 3.97
CA ILE A 9 -0.66 13.73 4.03
C ILE A 9 -0.83 12.29 3.59
N LYS A 10 -0.02 11.86 2.62
CA LYS A 10 -0.01 10.48 2.12
C LYS A 10 1.31 9.83 2.47
N LEU A 11 1.27 8.74 3.21
CA LEU A 11 2.44 8.00 3.65
C LEU A 11 2.27 6.50 3.39
N GLN A 12 3.41 5.81 3.30
CA GLN A 12 3.47 4.35 3.29
C GLN A 12 4.26 3.91 4.51
N ILE A 13 3.61 3.20 5.41
CA ILE A 13 4.18 2.84 6.71
C ILE A 13 4.06 1.32 6.91
N PRO A 14 5.11 0.63 7.39
CA PRO A 14 5.00 -0.77 7.78
C PRO A 14 3.95 -0.96 8.86
N ALA A 15 3.09 -1.95 8.69
CA ALA A 15 2.03 -2.26 9.64
C ALA A 15 2.57 -2.60 11.03
N GLY A 16 2.00 -1.99 12.05
CA GLY A 16 2.41 -2.20 13.44
C GLY A 16 3.75 -1.58 13.83
N ALA A 17 4.42 -0.86 12.92
CA ALA A 17 5.77 -0.31 13.13
C ALA A 17 5.86 1.20 12.89
N ALA A 18 4.77 1.94 13.04
CA ALA A 18 4.81 3.39 12.97
C ALA A 18 5.59 3.98 14.15
N THR A 19 6.59 4.79 13.83
CA THR A 19 7.46 5.47 14.81
C THR A 19 7.53 6.95 14.49
N PRO A 20 7.89 7.81 15.46
CA PRO A 20 8.12 9.23 15.23
C PRO A 20 9.30 9.56 14.33
N ALA A 21 10.11 8.55 13.99
CA ALA A 21 11.24 8.69 13.08
C ALA A 21 10.77 9.02 11.64
N PRO A 22 11.65 9.56 10.77
CA PRO A 22 11.32 9.73 9.36
C PRO A 22 10.83 8.43 8.71
N PRO A 23 9.82 8.45 7.83
CA PRO A 23 9.19 9.63 7.21
C PRO A 23 8.00 10.23 7.98
N VAL A 24 7.57 9.61 9.07
CA VAL A 24 6.32 9.98 9.78
C VAL A 24 6.45 11.31 10.53
N GLY A 25 7.53 11.46 11.31
CA GLY A 25 7.75 12.63 12.15
C GLY A 25 7.74 13.95 11.38
N PRO A 26 8.62 14.14 10.38
CA PRO A 26 8.66 15.36 9.60
C PRO A 26 7.34 15.67 8.87
N ALA A 27 6.70 14.65 8.31
CA ALA A 27 5.45 14.83 7.56
C ALA A 27 4.29 15.31 8.44
N LEU A 28 4.15 14.77 9.64
CA LEU A 28 3.12 15.17 10.59
C LEU A 28 3.49 16.45 11.35
N GLY A 29 4.79 16.62 11.66
CA GLY A 29 5.30 17.78 12.38
C GLY A 29 5.08 19.10 11.64
N GLN A 30 5.21 19.13 10.32
CA GLN A 30 4.95 20.29 9.48
C GLN A 30 3.50 20.81 9.61
N HIS A 31 2.57 19.92 9.90
CA HIS A 31 1.16 20.23 10.07
C HIS A 31 0.73 20.38 11.53
N GLY A 32 1.67 20.28 12.48
CA GLY A 32 1.39 20.42 13.91
C GLY A 32 0.50 19.33 14.51
N VAL A 33 0.48 18.15 13.90
CA VAL A 33 -0.31 16.99 14.31
C VAL A 33 0.41 16.22 15.42
N ASN A 34 -0.34 15.63 16.36
CA ASN A 34 0.21 14.79 17.43
C ASN A 34 0.72 13.45 16.87
N ILE A 35 2.06 13.36 16.70
CA ILE A 35 2.74 12.21 16.11
C ILE A 35 2.55 10.94 16.95
N MET A 36 2.62 11.05 18.27
CA MET A 36 2.51 9.90 19.17
C MET A 36 1.12 9.28 19.16
N GLU A 37 0.08 10.09 19.11
CA GLU A 37 -1.31 9.65 19.02
C GLU A 37 -1.58 8.94 17.70
N PHE A 38 -1.04 9.49 16.60
CA PHE A 38 -1.11 8.84 15.29
C PHE A 38 -0.42 7.47 15.30
N CYS A 39 0.82 7.37 15.78
CA CYS A 39 1.56 6.12 15.85
C CYS A 39 0.83 5.06 16.67
N LYS A 40 0.31 5.42 17.83
CA LYS A 40 -0.46 4.49 18.70
C LYS A 40 -1.71 3.97 17.98
N THR A 41 -2.50 4.86 17.40
CA THR A 41 -3.75 4.51 16.73
C THR A 41 -3.51 3.70 15.46
N PHE A 42 -2.51 4.08 14.67
CA PHE A 42 -2.12 3.35 13.46
C PHE A 42 -1.62 1.93 13.80
N ASN A 43 -0.72 1.80 14.77
CA ASN A 43 -0.21 0.50 15.18
C ASN A 43 -1.32 -0.40 15.71
N ALA A 44 -2.25 0.13 16.51
CA ALA A 44 -3.41 -0.63 17.00
C ALA A 44 -4.31 -1.14 15.86
N ARG A 45 -4.55 -0.31 14.82
CA ARG A 45 -5.39 -0.70 13.67
C ARG A 45 -4.71 -1.70 12.74
N THR A 46 -3.39 -1.73 12.71
CA THR A 46 -2.61 -2.53 11.74
C THR A 46 -1.91 -3.74 12.35
N GLN A 47 -2.16 -4.05 13.62
CA GLN A 47 -1.55 -5.20 14.31
C GLN A 47 -1.76 -6.54 13.60
N GLY A 48 -2.92 -6.74 12.96
CA GLY A 48 -3.24 -7.98 12.24
C GLY A 48 -2.57 -8.11 10.86
N GLN A 49 -1.84 -7.09 10.40
CA GLN A 49 -1.28 -7.02 9.05
C GLN A 49 0.24 -6.83 9.06
N GLN A 50 0.91 -7.31 10.10
CA GLN A 50 2.35 -7.18 10.24
C GLN A 50 3.11 -7.74 9.03
N GLY A 51 4.20 -7.06 8.66
CA GLY A 51 5.01 -7.42 7.50
C GLY A 51 4.48 -6.90 6.15
N LEU A 52 3.39 -6.12 6.15
CA LEU A 52 2.90 -5.42 4.98
C LEU A 52 3.15 -3.92 5.11
N ILE A 53 3.38 -3.26 3.98
CA ILE A 53 3.41 -1.80 3.91
C ILE A 53 1.99 -1.32 3.62
N ILE A 54 1.47 -0.46 4.49
CA ILE A 54 0.11 0.06 4.40
C ILE A 54 0.15 1.53 3.99
N PRO A 55 -0.47 1.89 2.87
CA PRO A 55 -0.68 3.28 2.50
C PRO A 55 -1.71 3.90 3.45
N VAL A 56 -1.41 5.08 3.94
CA VAL A 56 -2.30 5.86 4.79
C VAL A 56 -2.51 7.25 4.21
N VAL A 57 -3.75 7.71 4.22
CA VAL A 57 -4.12 9.09 3.87
C VAL A 57 -4.61 9.76 5.13
N ILE A 58 -3.89 10.77 5.56
CA ILE A 58 -4.19 11.55 6.77
C ILE A 58 -4.79 12.88 6.34
N THR A 59 -5.98 13.19 6.84
CA THR A 59 -6.63 14.49 6.65
C THR A 59 -6.40 15.33 7.89
N VAL A 60 -5.79 16.49 7.71
CA VAL A 60 -5.48 17.44 8.79
C VAL A 60 -6.48 18.59 8.76
N PHE A 61 -7.03 18.92 9.92
CA PHE A 61 -7.97 20.03 10.11
C PHE A 61 -7.31 21.26 10.72
N SER A 62 -7.96 22.40 10.60
CA SER A 62 -7.47 23.70 11.11
C SER A 62 -7.27 23.75 12.63
N ASP A 63 -7.94 22.88 13.37
CA ASP A 63 -7.81 22.73 14.82
C ASP A 63 -6.67 21.76 15.23
N ARG A 64 -5.80 21.37 14.27
CA ARG A 64 -4.71 20.39 14.45
C ARG A 64 -5.18 18.97 14.78
N THR A 65 -6.48 18.70 14.72
CA THR A 65 -7.00 17.34 14.76
C THR A 65 -6.78 16.67 13.41
N PHE A 66 -6.74 15.34 13.41
CA PHE A 66 -6.55 14.56 12.21
C PHE A 66 -7.50 13.37 12.16
N THR A 67 -7.80 12.95 10.97
CA THR A 67 -8.41 11.65 10.67
C THR A 67 -7.55 10.93 9.65
N PHE A 68 -7.52 9.61 9.69
CA PHE A 68 -6.77 8.85 8.71
C PHE A 68 -7.54 7.63 8.23
N ILE A 69 -7.28 7.27 6.99
CA ILE A 69 -7.82 6.10 6.31
C ILE A 69 -6.63 5.23 5.89
N THR A 70 -6.66 3.96 6.26
CA THR A 70 -5.72 2.96 5.80
C THR A 70 -6.26 2.31 4.52
N LYS A 71 -5.39 2.14 3.52
CA LYS A 71 -5.71 1.45 2.28
C LYS A 71 -5.07 0.08 2.25
N THR A 72 -5.47 -0.76 1.30
CA THR A 72 -4.84 -2.05 1.09
C THR A 72 -3.39 -1.89 0.63
N PRO A 73 -2.50 -2.87 0.90
CA PRO A 73 -1.10 -2.80 0.50
C PRO A 73 -0.94 -2.54 -1.00
N PRO A 74 0.12 -1.82 -1.43
CA PRO A 74 0.40 -1.59 -2.84
C PRO A 74 0.55 -2.91 -3.62
N ALA A 75 0.01 -2.96 -4.84
CA ALA A 75 0.07 -4.16 -5.68
C ALA A 75 1.50 -4.64 -5.94
N ALA A 76 2.45 -3.71 -6.10
CA ALA A 76 3.86 -4.05 -6.27
C ALA A 76 4.44 -4.84 -5.09
N ILE A 77 4.11 -4.45 -3.87
CA ILE A 77 4.58 -5.14 -2.64
C ILE A 77 3.93 -6.51 -2.49
N LEU A 78 2.64 -6.62 -2.79
CA LEU A 78 1.93 -7.90 -2.79
C LEU A 78 2.52 -8.86 -3.82
N LEU A 79 2.91 -8.35 -5.00
CA LEU A 79 3.59 -9.13 -6.03
C LEU A 79 4.97 -9.62 -5.60
N LEU A 80 5.80 -8.75 -5.05
CA LEU A 80 7.12 -9.12 -4.55
C LEU A 80 7.02 -10.20 -3.47
N LYS A 81 6.04 -10.07 -2.58
CA LYS A 81 5.77 -11.07 -1.55
C LYS A 81 5.29 -12.40 -2.15
N ALA A 82 4.38 -12.36 -3.12
CA ALA A 82 3.87 -13.55 -3.80
C ALA A 82 4.96 -14.28 -4.59
N ALA A 83 5.86 -13.53 -5.23
CA ALA A 83 7.01 -14.08 -5.94
C ALA A 83 8.18 -14.50 -5.02
N GLY A 84 8.13 -14.15 -3.73
CA GLY A 84 9.18 -14.47 -2.77
C GLY A 84 10.50 -13.74 -2.99
N ILE A 85 10.48 -12.57 -3.65
CA ILE A 85 11.69 -11.78 -3.95
C ILE A 85 11.69 -10.47 -3.14
N PRO A 86 12.87 -10.06 -2.64
CA PRO A 86 12.98 -8.84 -1.83
C PRO A 86 12.91 -7.56 -2.65
N LYS A 87 13.33 -7.61 -3.93
CA LYS A 87 13.43 -6.45 -4.81
C LYS A 87 13.27 -6.84 -6.27
N GLY A 88 12.68 -5.94 -7.06
CA GLY A 88 12.58 -6.08 -8.51
C GLY A 88 13.93 -5.91 -9.22
N SER A 89 13.95 -6.22 -10.53
CA SER A 89 15.15 -6.11 -11.37
C SER A 89 15.55 -4.65 -11.60
N GLY A 90 16.84 -4.39 -11.62
CA GLY A 90 17.41 -3.11 -12.07
C GLY A 90 17.32 -2.91 -13.59
N VAL A 91 17.24 -4.00 -14.36
CA VAL A 91 17.08 -4.00 -15.83
C VAL A 91 15.93 -4.93 -16.23
N PRO A 92 14.67 -4.53 -16.01
CA PRO A 92 13.52 -5.42 -16.11
C PRO A 92 13.26 -5.97 -17.51
N ASN A 93 13.68 -5.27 -18.56
CA ASN A 93 13.52 -5.72 -19.94
C ASN A 93 14.42 -6.90 -20.32
N LYS A 94 15.59 -7.00 -19.70
CA LYS A 94 16.61 -8.02 -20.01
C LYS A 94 16.66 -9.12 -18.93
N THR A 95 16.61 -8.74 -17.67
CA THR A 95 16.77 -9.65 -16.54
C THR A 95 15.44 -9.85 -15.82
N LYS A 96 14.90 -11.07 -15.90
CA LYS A 96 13.70 -11.47 -15.14
C LYS A 96 14.13 -12.10 -13.82
N VAL A 97 13.56 -11.61 -12.71
CA VAL A 97 13.96 -12.04 -11.36
C VAL A 97 12.89 -12.89 -10.64
N GLY A 98 11.71 -13.01 -11.20
CA GLY A 98 10.64 -13.81 -10.60
C GLY A 98 9.45 -14.02 -11.52
N SER A 99 8.54 -14.88 -11.09
CA SER A 99 7.28 -15.15 -11.77
C SER A 99 6.14 -15.27 -10.77
N VAL A 100 4.93 -14.99 -11.22
CA VAL A 100 3.71 -15.07 -10.42
C VAL A 100 2.66 -15.90 -11.14
N THR A 101 2.02 -16.82 -10.42
CA THR A 101 0.97 -17.68 -10.95
C THR A 101 -0.38 -16.97 -10.97
N ARG A 102 -1.30 -17.43 -11.78
CA ARG A 102 -2.67 -16.89 -11.85
C ARG A 102 -3.39 -16.97 -10.49
N LYS A 103 -3.17 -18.03 -9.74
CA LYS A 103 -3.77 -18.20 -8.39
C LYS A 103 -3.30 -17.09 -7.43
N GLN A 104 -2.01 -16.75 -7.46
CA GLN A 104 -1.46 -15.65 -6.66
C GLN A 104 -2.06 -14.29 -7.07
N VAL A 105 -2.30 -14.08 -8.37
CA VAL A 105 -2.97 -12.88 -8.86
C VAL A 105 -4.43 -12.80 -8.35
N GLU A 106 -5.15 -13.91 -8.29
CA GLU A 106 -6.49 -13.97 -7.73
C GLU A 106 -6.52 -13.63 -6.24
N GLU A 107 -5.55 -14.10 -5.46
CA GLU A 107 -5.40 -13.75 -4.04
C GLU A 107 -5.12 -12.27 -3.85
N ILE A 108 -4.26 -11.68 -4.68
CA ILE A 108 -3.99 -10.25 -4.68
C ILE A 108 -5.25 -9.46 -5.03
N ALA A 109 -6.00 -9.90 -6.03
CA ALA A 109 -7.27 -9.27 -6.41
C ALA A 109 -8.30 -9.31 -5.27
N LYS A 110 -8.43 -10.44 -4.57
CA LYS A 110 -9.29 -10.56 -3.38
C LYS A 110 -8.88 -9.60 -2.28
N THR A 111 -7.59 -9.49 -2.00
CA THR A 111 -7.05 -8.58 -0.98
C THR A 111 -7.32 -7.11 -1.34
N LYS A 112 -7.30 -6.79 -2.62
CA LYS A 112 -7.52 -5.42 -3.10
C LYS A 112 -8.98 -5.07 -3.41
N MET A 113 -9.89 -6.03 -3.37
CA MET A 113 -11.34 -5.78 -3.64
C MET A 113 -11.91 -4.55 -2.92
N PRO A 114 -11.61 -4.30 -1.62
CA PRO A 114 -12.13 -3.11 -0.93
C PRO A 114 -11.71 -1.78 -1.54
N ASP A 115 -10.55 -1.74 -2.22
CA ASP A 115 -10.01 -0.54 -2.86
C ASP A 115 -10.34 -0.44 -4.36
N LEU A 116 -10.91 -1.50 -4.94
CA LEU A 116 -11.24 -1.55 -6.36
C LEU A 116 -12.74 -1.26 -6.58
N ASN A 117 -13.02 -0.49 -7.62
CA ASN A 117 -14.38 -0.28 -8.10
C ASN A 117 -14.76 -1.38 -9.11
N ALA A 118 -14.77 -2.63 -8.67
CA ALA A 118 -15.09 -3.78 -9.50
C ALA A 118 -16.42 -4.43 -9.06
N ALA A 119 -17.28 -4.69 -10.03
CA ALA A 119 -18.59 -5.30 -9.77
C ALA A 119 -18.50 -6.81 -9.47
N SER A 120 -17.43 -7.48 -9.91
CA SER A 120 -17.21 -8.90 -9.71
C SER A 120 -15.74 -9.22 -9.47
N LEU A 121 -15.46 -10.40 -8.93
CA LEU A 121 -14.09 -10.87 -8.73
C LEU A 121 -13.32 -11.00 -10.06
N GLU A 122 -14.00 -11.44 -11.13
CA GLU A 122 -13.38 -11.51 -12.47
C GLU A 122 -12.98 -10.15 -13.01
N ALA A 123 -13.82 -9.14 -12.83
CA ALA A 123 -13.51 -7.76 -13.20
C ALA A 123 -12.31 -7.22 -12.38
N ALA A 124 -12.26 -7.54 -11.09
CA ALA A 124 -11.13 -7.22 -10.23
C ALA A 124 -9.83 -7.90 -10.71
N ILE A 125 -9.88 -9.18 -11.05
CA ILE A 125 -8.72 -9.92 -11.58
C ILE A 125 -8.22 -9.29 -12.88
N ARG A 126 -9.09 -8.95 -13.82
CA ARG A 126 -8.70 -8.27 -15.06
C ARG A 126 -8.08 -6.91 -14.83
N THR A 127 -8.63 -6.13 -13.90
CA THR A 127 -8.07 -4.82 -13.51
C THR A 127 -6.69 -4.98 -12.90
N VAL A 128 -6.52 -5.94 -12.00
CA VAL A 128 -5.23 -6.25 -11.37
C VAL A 128 -4.24 -6.78 -12.42
N GLU A 129 -4.66 -7.68 -13.31
CA GLU A 129 -3.81 -8.20 -14.39
C GLU A 129 -3.30 -7.08 -15.33
N GLY A 130 -4.16 -6.14 -15.71
CA GLY A 130 -3.76 -4.99 -16.53
C GLY A 130 -2.71 -4.12 -15.84
N ARG A 131 -2.89 -3.84 -14.56
CA ARG A 131 -1.92 -3.12 -13.73
C ARG A 131 -0.63 -3.94 -13.53
N LEU A 132 -0.77 -5.23 -13.30
CA LEU A 132 0.34 -6.16 -13.13
C LEU A 132 1.23 -6.24 -14.36
N THR A 133 0.68 -6.17 -15.57
CA THR A 133 1.47 -6.18 -16.80
C THR A 133 2.46 -5.01 -16.83
N MET A 134 2.05 -3.83 -16.39
CA MET A 134 2.96 -2.67 -16.26
C MET A 134 3.99 -2.89 -15.14
N ILE A 135 3.54 -3.39 -13.98
CA ILE A 135 4.42 -3.67 -12.84
C ILE A 135 5.38 -4.80 -13.16
N PHE A 136 4.95 -5.84 -13.85
CA PHE A 136 5.81 -6.92 -14.33
C PHE A 136 6.97 -6.40 -15.19
N ARG A 137 6.67 -5.47 -16.10
CA ARG A 137 7.71 -4.83 -16.91
C ARG A 137 8.67 -4.01 -16.05
N SER A 138 8.16 -3.24 -15.09
CA SER A 138 8.98 -2.38 -14.24
C SER A 138 9.78 -3.13 -13.17
N LEU A 139 9.30 -4.29 -12.72
CA LEU A 139 9.98 -5.10 -11.70
C LEU A 139 10.79 -6.29 -12.28
N GLY A 140 10.74 -6.50 -13.60
CA GLY A 140 11.42 -7.62 -14.21
C GLY A 140 10.83 -8.99 -13.85
N MET A 141 9.51 -9.06 -13.73
CA MET A 141 8.78 -10.31 -13.45
C MET A 141 8.15 -10.86 -14.71
N SER A 142 7.94 -12.16 -14.76
CA SER A 142 7.21 -12.86 -15.81
C SER A 142 5.95 -13.53 -15.27
N ARG A 143 4.99 -13.76 -16.15
CA ARG A 143 3.83 -14.58 -15.84
C ARG A 143 4.23 -16.04 -16.04
N SER A 144 4.07 -16.86 -15.02
CA SER A 144 4.14 -18.31 -15.22
C SER A 144 2.76 -18.78 -15.69
N GLU A 145 2.71 -19.31 -16.88
CA GLU A 145 1.54 -20.06 -17.31
C GLU A 145 1.45 -21.37 -16.53
N PRO A 146 0.23 -21.85 -16.29
CA PRO A 146 -0.01 -23.08 -15.54
C PRO A 146 0.59 -24.31 -16.23
#